data_5fefdce4766a4c8b0772f2a1dc38b992
#
_entry.id   5fefdce4766a4c8b0772f2a1dc38b992
#
_cell.length_a   1.000
_cell.length_b   1.000
_cell.length_c   1.000
_cell.angle_alpha   90.00
_cell.angle_beta   90.00
_cell.angle_gamma   90.00
#
_symmetry.space_group_name_H-M   'P 1'
#
loop_
_entity.id
_entity.type
_entity.pdbx_description
1 polymer ?
#
loop_
_entity_poly.entity_id
_entity_poly.type
_entity_poly.pdbx_seq_one_letter_code
_entity_poly.pdbx_strand_id
1 'polypeptide(L)'
;MSVPAADDEGVSSAAGQNTHGHPGTPVNISMTLATRLAIAMILLVAATVTAVGWLGYRNITQAVIPRVLERVEAQSRLLATNLESYVAGVRGDLVGYRSAAAINGLIRAHLGGGIDALDGVSEQTWRERIAARLAAEIEAKPSYGQFRIIGLDDDQRELVRVDRSGPNGAVRVAPDSELERKSERTYFQETIRLAPGEIYVSPIELATRQGGTTALHTPTLRAATPLFTPDGKPFGIIIANIDMRPVLDRIRSTTSSGRRDLRRECARRLSGSSRSDARIRLVARPPHQLAQ
;
A
#
# COMPACT_ATOMS: atom_id res chain seq x y z
N MET A 1 -8.10 -60.93 13.38
CA MET A 1 -8.86 -62.14 12.92
C MET A 1 -8.28 -62.46 11.56
N SER A 2 -7.43 -63.35 11.62
CA SER A 2 -7.38 -64.72 11.06
C SER A 2 -6.75 -64.77 9.68
N VAL A 3 -5.55 -65.25 9.70
CA VAL A 3 -4.87 -66.11 8.73
C VAL A 3 -5.63 -67.44 8.64
N PRO A 4 -5.58 -68.21 7.53
CA PRO A 4 -4.53 -69.18 7.28
C PRO A 4 -4.11 -69.24 5.80
N ALA A 5 -2.90 -69.58 5.41
CA ALA A 5 -2.04 -70.79 5.54
C ALA A 5 -2.40 -71.94 4.64
N ALA A 6 -1.31 -72.39 4.05
CA ALA A 6 -0.92 -73.75 3.70
C ALA A 6 -1.36 -74.24 2.28
N ASP A 7 -0.68 -74.93 1.58
CA ASP A 7 0.36 -75.98 1.53
C ASP A 7 0.35 -76.42 0.04
N ASP A 8 1.13 -77.15 -0.57
CA ASP A 8 2.29 -77.99 -0.35
C ASP A 8 2.65 -78.64 -1.68
N GLU A 9 3.89 -79.07 -1.80
CA GLU A 9 4.43 -80.18 -2.52
C GLU A 9 4.37 -80.35 -4.03
N GLY A 10 5.50 -80.66 -4.54
CA GLY A 10 5.65 -81.39 -5.79
C GLY A 10 7.04 -81.42 -6.37
N VAL A 11 7.87 -82.31 -5.82
CA VAL A 11 9.13 -82.86 -6.25
C VAL A 11 9.08 -83.30 -7.74
N SER A 12 10.15 -83.00 -8.55
CA SER A 12 10.92 -84.05 -9.29
C SER A 12 11.98 -83.45 -10.20
N SER A 13 13.21 -83.70 -9.88
CA SER A 13 14.33 -84.26 -10.60
C SER A 13 14.28 -84.25 -12.14
N ALA A 14 15.28 -83.66 -12.79
CA ALA A 14 16.29 -84.35 -13.58
C ALA A 14 17.16 -83.43 -14.43
N ALA A 15 18.45 -83.71 -14.34
CA ALA A 15 19.45 -83.74 -15.39
C ALA A 15 19.80 -82.50 -16.20
N GLY A 16 20.88 -81.97 -15.87
CA GLY A 16 22.06 -81.68 -16.60
C GLY A 16 22.01 -81.27 -18.07
N GLN A 17 22.44 -80.01 -18.34
CA GLN A 17 23.26 -79.74 -19.49
C GLN A 17 24.15 -78.51 -19.20
N ASN A 18 25.46 -78.80 -19.19
CA ASN A 18 26.54 -77.81 -19.28
C ASN A 18 26.37 -76.96 -20.52
N THR A 19 26.05 -75.69 -20.38
CA THR A 19 26.36 -74.74 -21.42
C THR A 19 27.49 -73.86 -20.93
N HIS A 20 28.62 -74.04 -21.56
CA HIS A 20 29.80 -73.20 -21.45
C HIS A 20 29.42 -71.74 -21.61
N GLY A 21 29.55 -71.00 -20.53
CA GLY A 21 29.49 -69.50 -20.55
C GLY A 21 30.69 -69.01 -21.38
N HIS A 22 30.41 -68.44 -22.53
CA HIS A 22 31.39 -67.66 -23.27
C HIS A 22 31.74 -66.43 -22.38
N PRO A 23 33.01 -66.19 -22.09
CA PRO A 23 33.42 -64.96 -21.51
C PRO A 23 33.13 -63.85 -22.51
N GLY A 24 32.19 -62.97 -22.17
CA GLY A 24 31.90 -61.76 -22.94
C GLY A 24 33.19 -60.99 -23.13
N THR A 25 33.66 -60.96 -24.38
CA THR A 25 34.78 -60.12 -24.79
C THR A 25 34.46 -58.66 -24.42
N PRO A 26 35.35 -57.95 -23.68
CA PRO A 26 35.15 -56.54 -23.48
C PRO A 26 35.14 -55.85 -24.85
N VAL A 27 34.02 -55.21 -25.18
CA VAL A 27 33.90 -54.38 -26.38
C VAL A 27 34.88 -53.21 -26.17
N ASN A 28 36.08 -53.37 -26.70
CA ASN A 28 37.09 -52.35 -26.74
C ASN A 28 36.63 -51.35 -27.82
N ILE A 29 35.85 -50.34 -27.46
CA ILE A 29 35.43 -49.28 -28.38
C ILE A 29 36.69 -48.44 -28.66
N SER A 30 37.45 -48.82 -29.66
CA SER A 30 38.51 -48.00 -30.19
C SER A 30 37.93 -46.79 -30.89
N MET A 31 37.72 -45.73 -30.10
CA MET A 31 37.23 -44.44 -30.62
C MET A 31 38.26 -43.90 -31.62
N THR A 32 37.84 -43.62 -32.83
CA THR A 32 38.63 -42.96 -33.85
C THR A 32 39.11 -41.58 -33.35
N LEU A 33 40.22 -41.08 -33.85
CA LEU A 33 40.76 -39.75 -33.48
C LEU A 33 39.73 -38.64 -33.73
N ALA A 34 38.96 -38.78 -34.82
CA ALA A 34 37.88 -37.84 -35.14
C ALA A 34 36.75 -37.81 -34.09
N THR A 35 36.34 -38.97 -33.55
CA THR A 35 35.34 -39.07 -32.50
C THR A 35 35.82 -38.45 -31.17
N ARG A 36 37.09 -38.64 -30.80
CA ARG A 36 37.69 -38.03 -29.61
C ARG A 36 37.76 -36.50 -29.72
N LEU A 37 38.13 -35.97 -30.90
CA LEU A 37 38.13 -34.53 -31.16
C LEU A 37 36.71 -33.94 -31.14
N ALA A 38 35.73 -34.64 -31.71
CA ALA A 38 34.34 -34.18 -31.69
C ALA A 38 33.77 -34.10 -30.25
N ILE A 39 34.02 -35.11 -29.42
CA ILE A 39 33.62 -35.13 -28.04
C ILE A 39 34.32 -34.00 -27.24
N ALA A 40 35.61 -33.79 -27.45
CA ALA A 40 36.34 -32.72 -26.79
C ALA A 40 35.80 -31.33 -27.14
N MET A 41 35.44 -31.11 -28.44
CA MET A 41 34.79 -29.85 -28.86
C MET A 41 33.40 -29.66 -28.27
N ILE A 42 32.59 -30.69 -28.19
CA ILE A 42 31.25 -30.61 -27.58
C ILE A 42 31.39 -30.30 -26.08
N LEU A 43 32.30 -30.96 -25.38
CA LEU A 43 32.53 -30.70 -23.96
C LEU A 43 33.06 -29.27 -23.73
N LEU A 44 33.94 -28.78 -24.60
CA LEU A 44 34.46 -27.41 -24.51
C LEU A 44 33.34 -26.38 -24.71
N VAL A 45 32.48 -26.57 -25.70
CA VAL A 45 31.33 -25.71 -25.97
C VAL A 45 30.31 -25.76 -24.79
N ALA A 46 30.03 -26.97 -24.30
CA ALA A 46 29.13 -27.13 -23.15
C ALA A 46 29.70 -26.45 -21.89
N ALA A 47 30.99 -26.58 -21.63
CA ALA A 47 31.68 -25.92 -20.49
C ALA A 47 31.65 -24.39 -20.62
N THR A 48 31.89 -23.85 -21.81
CA THR A 48 31.85 -22.40 -22.04
C THR A 48 30.44 -21.83 -21.90
N VAL A 49 29.44 -22.48 -22.45
CA VAL A 49 28.03 -22.07 -22.31
C VAL A 49 27.59 -22.12 -20.83
N THR A 50 27.97 -23.19 -20.12
CA THR A 50 27.66 -23.33 -18.69
C THR A 50 28.36 -22.26 -17.85
N ALA A 51 29.64 -21.97 -18.13
CA ALA A 51 30.40 -20.95 -17.43
C ALA A 51 29.82 -19.53 -17.65
N VAL A 52 29.48 -19.20 -18.90
CA VAL A 52 28.86 -17.92 -19.22
C VAL A 52 27.46 -17.80 -18.59
N GLY A 53 26.66 -18.86 -18.66
CA GLY A 53 25.34 -18.91 -18.01
C GLY A 53 25.44 -18.76 -16.49
N TRP A 54 26.38 -19.47 -15.87
CA TRP A 54 26.65 -19.35 -14.42
C TRP A 54 27.12 -17.95 -14.02
N LEU A 55 28.05 -17.35 -14.77
CA LEU A 55 28.52 -15.99 -14.50
C LEU A 55 27.39 -14.95 -14.64
N GLY A 56 26.58 -15.10 -15.69
CA GLY A 56 25.41 -14.27 -15.93
C GLY A 56 24.39 -14.37 -14.79
N TYR A 57 24.06 -15.59 -14.39
CA TYR A 57 23.15 -15.87 -13.27
C TYR A 57 23.66 -15.28 -11.96
N ARG A 58 24.94 -15.51 -11.66
CA ARG A 58 25.59 -15.00 -10.46
C ARG A 58 25.63 -13.47 -10.42
N ASN A 59 25.90 -12.82 -11.55
CA ASN A 59 25.89 -11.35 -11.67
C ASN A 59 24.50 -10.77 -11.46
N ILE A 60 23.47 -11.40 -12.01
CA ILE A 60 22.08 -10.94 -11.85
C ILE A 60 21.64 -11.09 -10.38
N THR A 61 21.88 -12.26 -9.76
CA THR A 61 21.47 -12.53 -8.37
C THR A 61 22.21 -11.68 -7.36
N GLN A 62 23.48 -11.41 -7.58
CA GLN A 62 24.32 -10.68 -6.59
C GLN A 62 24.30 -9.16 -6.77
N ALA A 63 24.13 -8.65 -8.00
CA ALA A 63 24.22 -7.22 -8.27
C ALA A 63 22.88 -6.53 -8.55
N VAL A 64 21.92 -7.22 -9.15
CA VAL A 64 20.67 -6.60 -9.60
C VAL A 64 19.56 -6.75 -8.55
N ILE A 65 19.39 -7.93 -7.99
CA ILE A 65 18.30 -8.21 -7.03
C ILE A 65 18.44 -7.37 -5.75
N PRO A 66 19.62 -7.27 -5.08
CA PRO A 66 19.74 -6.44 -3.88
C PRO A 66 19.43 -4.97 -4.14
N ARG A 67 19.91 -4.41 -5.25
CA ARG A 67 19.66 -3.01 -5.61
C ARG A 67 18.17 -2.71 -5.87
N VAL A 68 17.45 -3.67 -6.46
CA VAL A 68 16.00 -3.53 -6.66
C VAL A 68 15.26 -3.59 -5.33
N LEU A 69 15.64 -4.51 -4.45
CA LEU A 69 15.04 -4.63 -3.11
C LEU A 69 15.31 -3.39 -2.26
N GLU A 70 16.55 -2.90 -2.20
CA GLU A 70 16.92 -1.66 -1.49
C GLU A 70 16.10 -0.45 -2.00
N ARG A 71 15.92 -0.35 -3.31
CA ARG A 71 15.13 0.74 -3.91
C ARG A 71 13.66 0.64 -3.54
N VAL A 72 13.07 -0.57 -3.57
CA VAL A 72 11.67 -0.80 -3.17
C VAL A 72 11.50 -0.52 -1.68
N GLU A 73 12.42 -0.95 -0.85
CA GLU A 73 12.40 -0.70 0.59
C GLU A 73 12.51 0.79 0.91
N ALA A 74 13.47 1.50 0.31
CA ALA A 74 13.62 2.95 0.48
C ALA A 74 12.36 3.70 0.04
N GLN A 75 11.75 3.29 -1.07
CA GLN A 75 10.52 3.89 -1.58
C GLN A 75 9.33 3.61 -0.65
N SER A 76 9.22 2.41 -0.12
CA SER A 76 8.17 2.04 0.84
C SER A 76 8.31 2.81 2.16
N ARG A 77 9.54 2.98 2.67
CA ARG A 77 9.81 3.80 3.86
C ARG A 77 9.42 5.26 3.64
N LEU A 78 9.77 5.86 2.50
CA LEU A 78 9.36 7.22 2.15
C LEU A 78 7.84 7.38 2.14
N LEU A 79 7.11 6.43 1.57
CA LEU A 79 5.65 6.45 1.54
C LEU A 79 5.04 6.32 2.93
N ALA A 80 5.58 5.44 3.78
CA ALA A 80 5.17 5.28 5.16
C ALA A 80 5.39 6.58 5.95
N THR A 81 6.57 7.18 5.87
CA THR A 81 6.89 8.45 6.55
C THR A 81 5.99 9.60 6.09
N ASN A 82 5.68 9.67 4.79
CA ASN A 82 4.76 10.67 4.26
C ASN A 82 3.33 10.49 4.82
N LEU A 83 2.85 9.25 4.93
CA LEU A 83 1.55 8.96 5.51
C LEU A 83 1.52 9.28 7.02
N GLU A 84 2.56 8.89 7.76
CA GLU A 84 2.70 9.21 9.18
C GLU A 84 2.72 10.72 9.41
N SER A 85 3.49 11.47 8.62
CA SER A 85 3.54 12.94 8.69
C SER A 85 2.19 13.57 8.38
N TYR A 86 1.46 13.02 7.42
CA TYR A 86 0.11 13.48 7.09
C TYR A 86 -0.86 13.26 8.25
N VAL A 87 -0.86 12.08 8.85
CA VAL A 87 -1.70 11.77 10.03
C VAL A 87 -1.28 12.62 11.23
N ALA A 88 0.01 12.85 11.44
CA ALA A 88 0.51 13.73 12.50
C ALA A 88 0.03 15.18 12.29
N GLY A 89 0.01 15.69 11.05
CA GLY A 89 -0.57 16.99 10.72
C GLY A 89 -2.05 17.08 11.10
N VAL A 90 -2.85 16.08 10.73
CA VAL A 90 -4.27 16.00 11.09
C VAL A 90 -4.47 15.99 12.62
N ARG A 91 -3.62 15.24 13.33
CA ARG A 91 -3.65 15.25 14.82
C ARG A 91 -3.37 16.64 15.39
N GLY A 92 -2.36 17.33 14.86
CA GLY A 92 -2.03 18.70 15.26
C GLY A 92 -3.19 19.67 15.05
N ASP A 93 -3.87 19.57 13.90
CA ASP A 93 -5.05 20.37 13.59
C ASP A 93 -6.18 20.15 14.61
N LEU A 94 -6.51 18.90 14.92
CA LEU A 94 -7.56 18.55 15.88
C LEU A 94 -7.25 19.06 17.30
N VAL A 95 -5.99 18.98 17.73
CA VAL A 95 -5.55 19.57 19.01
C VAL A 95 -5.75 21.08 19.00
N GLY A 96 -5.41 21.74 17.90
CA GLY A 96 -5.63 23.19 17.74
C GLY A 96 -7.09 23.58 17.80
N TYR A 97 -7.97 22.83 17.13
CA TYR A 97 -9.42 23.09 17.17
C TYR A 97 -10.01 22.83 18.54
N ARG A 98 -9.68 21.73 19.20
CA ARG A 98 -10.16 21.40 20.53
C ARG A 98 -9.85 22.51 21.54
N SER A 99 -8.68 23.14 21.45
CA SER A 99 -8.24 24.20 22.36
C SER A 99 -8.76 25.58 21.96
N ALA A 100 -9.48 25.72 20.86
CA ALA A 100 -9.97 27.01 20.38
C ALA A 100 -10.96 27.64 21.38
N ALA A 101 -10.82 28.94 21.59
CA ALA A 101 -11.70 29.70 22.49
C ALA A 101 -13.19 29.54 22.15
N ALA A 102 -13.52 29.43 20.85
CA ALA A 102 -14.89 29.22 20.38
C ALA A 102 -15.49 27.88 20.84
N ILE A 103 -14.69 26.80 20.89
CA ILE A 103 -15.13 25.50 21.43
C ILE A 103 -15.43 25.61 22.92
N ASN A 104 -14.56 26.26 23.68
CA ASN A 104 -14.77 26.50 25.12
C ASN A 104 -16.01 27.36 25.36
N GLY A 105 -16.23 28.38 24.53
CA GLY A 105 -17.43 29.22 24.56
C GLY A 105 -18.71 28.44 24.28
N LEU A 106 -18.68 27.55 23.24
CA LEU A 106 -19.80 26.66 22.95
C LEU A 106 -20.13 25.75 24.14
N ILE A 107 -19.12 25.15 24.77
CA ILE A 107 -19.29 24.27 25.94
C ILE A 107 -19.91 25.05 27.10
N ARG A 108 -19.40 26.24 27.42
CA ARG A 108 -19.96 27.08 28.50
C ARG A 108 -21.40 27.51 28.21
N ALA A 109 -21.70 27.93 26.96
CA ALA A 109 -23.04 28.32 26.56
C ALA A 109 -24.03 27.15 26.68
N HIS A 110 -23.62 25.98 26.26
CA HIS A 110 -24.45 24.77 26.33
C HIS A 110 -24.77 24.39 27.78
N LEU A 111 -23.76 24.37 28.64
CA LEU A 111 -23.93 24.11 30.09
C LEU A 111 -24.70 25.23 30.82
N GLY A 112 -24.63 26.46 30.32
CA GLY A 112 -25.30 27.64 30.84
C GLY A 112 -26.75 27.84 30.39
N GLY A 113 -27.35 26.80 29.73
CA GLY A 113 -28.71 26.88 29.25
C GLY A 113 -28.88 27.76 28.02
N GLY A 114 -27.87 27.80 27.15
CA GLY A 114 -27.90 28.48 25.86
C GLY A 114 -27.14 29.81 25.79
N ILE A 115 -26.60 30.31 26.93
CA ILE A 115 -25.83 31.55 26.97
C ILE A 115 -24.52 31.32 27.74
N ASP A 116 -23.40 31.73 27.12
CA ASP A 116 -22.10 31.75 27.79
C ASP A 116 -22.10 32.86 28.87
N ALA A 117 -22.05 32.45 30.12
CA ALA A 117 -22.08 33.41 31.25
C ALA A 117 -20.84 34.31 31.28
N LEU A 118 -19.71 33.91 30.68
CA LEU A 118 -18.49 34.70 30.66
C LEU A 118 -18.53 35.81 29.61
N ASP A 119 -18.97 35.47 28.41
CA ASP A 119 -18.91 36.37 27.26
C ASP A 119 -20.31 36.93 26.86
N GLY A 120 -21.39 36.49 27.50
CA GLY A 120 -22.77 36.89 27.16
C GLY A 120 -23.22 36.43 25.76
N VAL A 121 -22.51 35.50 25.17
CA VAL A 121 -22.73 35.03 23.78
C VAL A 121 -23.63 33.81 23.79
N SER A 122 -24.60 33.77 22.85
CA SER A 122 -25.49 32.62 22.71
C SER A 122 -24.77 31.39 22.16
N GLU A 123 -25.26 30.20 22.50
CA GLU A 123 -24.81 28.93 21.93
C GLU A 123 -24.85 28.93 20.41
N GLN A 124 -25.95 29.47 19.83
CA GLN A 124 -26.10 29.57 18.37
C GLN A 124 -25.00 30.43 17.75
N THR A 125 -24.65 31.55 18.35
CA THR A 125 -23.56 32.41 17.87
C THR A 125 -22.21 31.69 17.92
N TRP A 126 -21.95 30.88 18.96
CA TRP A 126 -20.75 30.08 19.05
C TRP A 126 -20.70 28.99 17.98
N ARG A 127 -21.83 28.31 17.72
CA ARG A 127 -21.95 27.32 16.62
C ARG A 127 -21.64 27.96 15.26
N GLU A 128 -22.17 29.14 14.98
CA GLU A 128 -21.92 29.89 13.73
C GLU A 128 -20.46 30.29 13.57
N ARG A 129 -19.82 30.79 14.63
CA ARG A 129 -18.38 31.14 14.63
C ARG A 129 -17.50 29.91 14.38
N ILE A 130 -17.82 28.78 15.01
CA ILE A 130 -17.12 27.53 14.81
C ILE A 130 -17.34 27.03 13.37
N ALA A 131 -18.57 27.03 12.88
CA ALA A 131 -18.89 26.61 11.52
C ALA A 131 -18.16 27.43 10.48
N ALA A 132 -18.11 28.76 10.63
CA ALA A 132 -17.36 29.64 9.73
C ALA A 132 -15.84 29.33 9.75
N ARG A 133 -15.29 29.08 10.93
CA ARG A 133 -13.87 28.68 11.08
C ARG A 133 -13.57 27.34 10.41
N LEU A 134 -14.42 26.33 10.64
CA LEU A 134 -14.25 25.00 10.05
C LEU A 134 -14.49 25.03 8.54
N ALA A 135 -15.39 25.89 8.04
CA ALA A 135 -15.59 26.09 6.61
C ALA A 135 -14.34 26.65 5.94
N ALA A 136 -13.75 27.70 6.51
CA ALA A 136 -12.48 28.25 6.02
C ALA A 136 -11.35 27.23 6.02
N GLU A 137 -11.31 26.35 7.02
CA GLU A 137 -10.31 25.28 7.09
C GLU A 137 -10.51 24.22 6.00
N ILE A 138 -11.75 23.81 5.74
CA ILE A 138 -12.05 22.89 4.63
C ILE A 138 -11.71 23.55 3.29
N GLU A 139 -11.97 24.85 3.11
CA GLU A 139 -11.58 25.57 1.89
C GLU A 139 -10.06 25.57 1.67
N ALA A 140 -9.31 25.86 2.73
CA ALA A 140 -7.85 25.92 2.70
C ALA A 140 -7.19 24.54 2.48
N LYS A 141 -7.83 23.45 2.95
CA LYS A 141 -7.27 22.09 2.89
C LYS A 141 -8.18 21.16 2.07
N PRO A 142 -7.89 20.97 0.76
CA PRO A 142 -8.76 20.18 -0.13
C PRO A 142 -9.01 18.74 0.28
N SER A 143 -8.14 18.15 1.10
CA SER A 143 -8.29 16.79 1.62
C SER A 143 -9.31 16.68 2.76
N TYR A 144 -9.68 17.78 3.42
CA TYR A 144 -10.73 17.74 4.42
C TYR A 144 -12.11 17.73 3.74
N GLY A 145 -12.82 16.62 3.93
CA GLY A 145 -14.16 16.42 3.37
C GLY A 145 -15.28 16.88 4.27
N GLN A 146 -15.10 16.81 5.59
CA GLN A 146 -16.15 17.13 6.56
C GLN A 146 -15.57 17.35 7.94
N PHE A 147 -16.13 18.30 8.68
CA PHE A 147 -15.97 18.45 10.13
C PHE A 147 -17.31 18.36 10.84
N ARG A 148 -17.29 17.77 12.04
CA ARG A 148 -18.47 17.72 12.91
C ARG A 148 -18.05 17.94 14.36
N ILE A 149 -18.94 18.55 15.12
CA ILE A 149 -18.94 18.52 16.57
C ILE A 149 -20.19 17.78 16.99
N ILE A 150 -20.05 16.78 17.84
CA ILE A 150 -21.13 15.91 18.30
C ILE A 150 -21.12 16.00 19.82
N GLY A 151 -22.25 16.45 20.40
CA GLY A 151 -22.43 16.50 21.85
C GLY A 151 -22.67 15.13 22.46
N LEU A 152 -22.44 14.98 23.75
CA LEU A 152 -22.76 13.75 24.49
C LEU A 152 -24.24 13.76 24.90
N ASP A 153 -24.78 14.93 25.24
CA ASP A 153 -26.18 15.14 25.55
C ASP A 153 -27.04 15.14 24.28
N ASP A 154 -28.35 15.31 24.38
CA ASP A 154 -29.30 15.33 23.25
C ASP A 154 -29.21 14.10 22.32
N ASP A 155 -29.11 12.89 22.89
CA ASP A 155 -28.96 11.63 22.13
C ASP A 155 -27.75 11.65 21.19
N GLN A 156 -26.68 12.32 21.56
CA GLN A 156 -25.43 12.39 20.78
C GLN A 156 -25.65 12.98 19.39
N ARG A 157 -26.35 14.10 19.37
CA ARG A 157 -26.63 14.85 18.15
C ARG A 157 -25.44 15.69 17.71
N GLU A 158 -25.33 15.87 16.40
CA GLU A 158 -24.42 16.84 15.81
C GLU A 158 -24.81 18.25 16.26
N LEU A 159 -23.85 19.02 16.78
CA LEU A 159 -24.02 20.44 17.14
C LEU A 159 -23.58 21.34 15.98
N VAL A 160 -22.57 20.94 15.24
CA VAL A 160 -22.04 21.63 14.07
C VAL A 160 -21.65 20.59 13.04
N ARG A 161 -22.03 20.82 11.76
CA ARG A 161 -21.55 20.05 10.62
C ARG A 161 -21.19 20.96 9.46
N VAL A 162 -20.00 20.77 8.94
CA VAL A 162 -19.52 21.45 7.73
C VAL A 162 -19.03 20.42 6.75
N ASP A 163 -19.53 20.45 5.53
CA ASP A 163 -19.30 19.46 4.49
C ASP A 163 -18.69 20.11 3.24
N ARG A 164 -17.74 19.43 2.63
CA ARG A 164 -17.38 19.67 1.23
C ARG A 164 -18.33 18.84 0.35
N SER A 165 -19.45 19.41 -0.02
CA SER A 165 -20.51 18.71 -0.76
C SER A 165 -20.80 19.37 -2.11
N GLY A 166 -21.14 18.55 -3.10
CA GLY A 166 -21.54 18.99 -4.43
C GLY A 166 -20.52 18.72 -5.53
N PRO A 167 -20.88 18.85 -6.79
CA PRO A 167 -20.06 18.49 -7.95
C PRO A 167 -18.74 19.27 -8.00
N ASN A 168 -18.74 20.50 -7.53
CA ASN A 168 -17.59 21.41 -7.57
C ASN A 168 -16.84 21.47 -6.22
N GLY A 169 -17.16 20.60 -5.25
CA GLY A 169 -16.49 20.60 -3.95
C GLY A 169 -16.79 21.85 -3.11
N ALA A 170 -17.94 22.49 -3.31
CA ALA A 170 -18.35 23.63 -2.51
C ALA A 170 -18.46 23.25 -1.02
N VAL A 171 -17.99 24.15 -0.16
CA VAL A 171 -18.11 24.00 1.29
C VAL A 171 -19.48 24.49 1.73
N ARG A 172 -20.15 23.73 2.59
CA ARG A 172 -21.49 24.03 3.10
C ARG A 172 -21.58 23.78 4.60
N VAL A 173 -22.17 24.69 5.30
CA VAL A 173 -22.62 24.48 6.68
C VAL A 173 -23.99 23.83 6.65
N ALA A 174 -24.17 22.72 7.36
CA ALA A 174 -25.46 22.04 7.46
C ALA A 174 -26.39 22.83 8.37
N PRO A 175 -27.64 23.09 7.95
CA PRO A 175 -28.64 23.68 8.83
C PRO A 175 -29.04 22.70 9.94
N ASP A 176 -29.60 23.21 11.04
CA ASP A 176 -29.96 22.41 12.23
C ASP A 176 -30.93 21.26 11.90
N SER A 177 -31.79 21.43 10.89
CA SER A 177 -32.72 20.38 10.43
C SER A 177 -32.06 19.17 9.81
N GLU A 178 -30.79 19.29 9.36
CA GLU A 178 -30.02 18.21 8.77
C GLU A 178 -29.02 17.57 9.75
N LEU A 179 -28.91 18.09 10.96
CA LEU A 179 -28.01 17.54 12.00
C LEU A 179 -28.60 16.23 12.53
N GLU A 180 -27.77 15.19 12.49
CA GLU A 180 -28.18 13.81 12.79
C GLU A 180 -27.64 13.33 14.13
N ARG A 181 -28.28 12.30 14.68
CA ARG A 181 -27.79 11.55 15.84
C ARG A 181 -26.74 10.54 15.40
N LYS A 182 -25.66 10.39 16.21
CA LYS A 182 -24.52 9.53 15.85
C LYS A 182 -24.12 8.56 16.96
N SER A 183 -25.01 8.30 17.91
CA SER A 183 -24.77 7.45 19.10
C SER A 183 -24.22 6.05 18.78
N GLU A 184 -24.69 5.42 17.71
CA GLU A 184 -24.35 4.04 17.35
C GLU A 184 -23.04 3.93 16.57
N ARG A 185 -22.38 5.04 16.26
CA ARG A 185 -21.18 5.02 15.43
C ARG A 185 -19.94 4.63 16.26
N THR A 186 -19.22 3.61 15.80
CA THR A 186 -18.00 3.10 16.45
C THR A 186 -16.99 4.21 16.77
N TYR A 187 -16.74 5.13 15.81
CA TYR A 187 -15.82 6.23 16.03
C TYR A 187 -16.24 7.15 17.19
N PHE A 188 -17.56 7.33 17.43
CA PHE A 188 -18.05 8.12 18.55
C PHE A 188 -17.78 7.39 19.87
N GLN A 189 -18.17 6.12 19.94
CA GLN A 189 -18.01 5.28 21.13
C GLN A 189 -16.56 5.11 21.56
N GLU A 190 -15.64 4.99 20.59
CA GLU A 190 -14.21 4.88 20.87
C GLU A 190 -13.61 6.21 21.25
N THR A 191 -13.96 7.30 20.56
CA THR A 191 -13.38 8.62 20.85
C THR A 191 -13.78 9.14 22.22
N ILE A 192 -15.05 8.99 22.62
CA ILE A 192 -15.52 9.56 23.88
C ILE A 192 -14.88 8.93 25.13
N ARG A 193 -14.27 7.75 24.99
CA ARG A 193 -13.56 7.03 26.07
C ARG A 193 -12.09 7.42 26.19
N LEU A 194 -11.57 8.19 25.24
CA LEU A 194 -10.18 8.61 25.23
C LEU A 194 -9.91 9.65 26.33
N ALA A 195 -8.67 9.65 26.82
CA ALA A 195 -8.20 10.66 27.75
C ALA A 195 -8.01 12.03 27.06
N PRO A 196 -7.99 13.14 27.85
CA PRO A 196 -7.71 14.46 27.30
C PRO A 196 -6.38 14.49 26.54
N GLY A 197 -6.43 14.86 25.24
CA GLY A 197 -5.23 14.93 24.41
C GLY A 197 -5.04 13.74 23.49
N GLU A 198 -5.70 12.64 23.74
CA GLU A 198 -5.69 11.49 22.84
C GLU A 198 -6.54 11.73 21.59
N ILE A 199 -6.18 11.05 20.52
CA ILE A 199 -6.84 11.19 19.22
C ILE A 199 -7.11 9.81 18.65
N TYR A 200 -8.36 9.57 18.34
CA TYR A 200 -8.82 8.43 17.58
C TYR A 200 -8.47 8.62 16.09
N VAL A 201 -7.96 7.57 15.47
CA VAL A 201 -7.75 7.51 14.02
C VAL A 201 -8.32 6.20 13.51
N SER A 202 -9.30 6.28 12.60
CA SER A 202 -9.91 5.08 12.02
C SER A 202 -8.99 4.41 10.99
N PRO A 203 -9.24 3.13 10.67
CA PRO A 203 -8.81 2.58 9.39
C PRO A 203 -9.34 3.41 8.21
N ILE A 204 -8.69 3.29 7.04
CA ILE A 204 -9.21 3.90 5.81
C ILE A 204 -10.40 3.07 5.33
N GLU A 205 -11.59 3.67 5.32
CA GLU A 205 -12.83 3.04 4.93
C GLU A 205 -13.42 3.73 3.70
N LEU A 206 -14.22 3.00 2.92
CA LEU A 206 -14.99 3.59 1.84
C LEU A 206 -16.25 4.26 2.41
N ALA A 207 -16.21 5.58 2.50
CA ALA A 207 -17.39 6.34 2.94
C ALA A 207 -18.38 6.50 1.79
N THR A 208 -19.63 6.09 2.03
CA THR A 208 -20.75 6.36 1.13
C THR A 208 -21.29 7.76 1.44
N ARG A 209 -21.23 8.66 0.47
CA ARG A 209 -21.83 10.00 0.60
C ARG A 209 -23.34 9.89 0.45
N GLN A 210 -24.09 10.16 1.51
CA GLN A 210 -25.56 10.29 1.41
C GLN A 210 -25.89 11.62 0.74
N GLY A 211 -26.67 11.60 -0.34
CA GLY A 211 -27.20 12.82 -0.96
C GLY A 211 -26.96 13.03 -2.46
N GLY A 212 -26.66 11.99 -3.23
CA GLY A 212 -26.56 12.10 -4.70
C GLY A 212 -26.92 10.80 -5.39
N THR A 213 -27.41 10.90 -6.63
CA THR A 213 -27.80 9.78 -7.50
C THR A 213 -26.66 8.79 -7.83
N THR A 214 -25.43 9.09 -7.42
CA THR A 214 -24.28 8.20 -7.55
C THR A 214 -23.51 8.21 -6.22
N ALA A 215 -23.54 7.09 -5.50
CA ALA A 215 -22.76 6.88 -4.28
C ALA A 215 -21.26 6.87 -4.66
N LEU A 216 -20.58 7.99 -4.52
CA LEU A 216 -19.14 8.06 -4.66
C LEU A 216 -18.52 7.44 -3.40
N HIS A 217 -17.99 6.24 -3.54
CA HIS A 217 -17.18 5.61 -2.50
C HIS A 217 -15.83 6.33 -2.41
N THR A 218 -15.69 7.19 -1.42
CA THR A 218 -14.44 7.92 -1.17
C THR A 218 -13.65 7.22 -0.07
N PRO A 219 -12.38 6.81 -0.31
CA PRO A 219 -11.53 6.30 0.76
C PRO A 219 -11.31 7.42 1.78
N THR A 220 -11.82 7.21 2.97
CA THR A 220 -11.89 8.22 4.03
C THR A 220 -11.21 7.72 5.28
N LEU A 221 -10.33 8.55 5.84
CA LEU A 221 -9.78 8.40 7.17
C LEU A 221 -10.53 9.34 8.10
N ARG A 222 -10.95 8.85 9.26
CA ARG A 222 -11.57 9.68 10.31
C ARG A 222 -10.56 9.90 11.42
N ALA A 223 -10.44 11.15 11.84
CA ALA A 223 -9.69 11.50 13.04
C ALA A 223 -10.60 12.27 13.98
N ALA A 224 -10.58 11.94 15.26
CA ALA A 224 -11.46 12.54 16.26
C ALA A 224 -10.75 12.70 17.61
N THR A 225 -11.17 13.69 18.39
CA THR A 225 -10.68 13.90 19.77
C THR A 225 -11.84 14.27 20.67
N PRO A 226 -11.83 13.83 21.94
CA PRO A 226 -12.87 14.20 22.89
C PRO A 226 -12.76 15.66 23.30
N LEU A 227 -13.92 16.25 23.57
CA LEU A 227 -14.09 17.56 24.14
C LEU A 227 -14.50 17.40 25.61
N PHE A 228 -13.95 18.24 26.48
CA PHE A 228 -14.23 18.19 27.92
C PHE A 228 -14.74 19.53 28.41
N THR A 229 -15.61 19.46 29.40
CA THR A 229 -16.05 20.61 30.18
C THR A 229 -14.91 21.15 31.05
N PRO A 230 -15.00 22.38 31.58
CA PRO A 230 -13.97 22.92 32.46
C PRO A 230 -13.72 22.10 33.73
N ASP A 231 -14.72 21.34 34.19
CA ASP A 231 -14.62 20.42 35.35
C ASP A 231 -14.14 19.01 34.95
N GLY A 232 -13.69 18.82 33.69
CA GLY A 232 -13.04 17.61 33.20
C GLY A 232 -13.99 16.47 32.79
N LYS A 233 -15.31 16.72 32.72
CA LYS A 233 -16.27 15.73 32.22
C LYS A 233 -16.30 15.70 30.70
N PRO A 234 -16.55 14.54 30.06
CA PRO A 234 -16.76 14.50 28.64
C PRO A 234 -17.98 15.33 28.22
N PHE A 235 -17.78 16.20 27.24
CA PHE A 235 -18.84 17.02 26.62
C PHE A 235 -19.29 16.46 25.28
N GLY A 236 -18.37 15.91 24.51
CA GLY A 236 -18.62 15.42 23.16
C GLY A 236 -17.32 15.14 22.43
N ILE A 237 -17.38 15.15 21.10
CA ILE A 237 -16.21 14.95 20.24
C ILE A 237 -16.17 15.98 19.11
N ILE A 238 -14.97 16.29 18.62
CA ILE A 238 -14.74 16.89 17.32
C ILE A 238 -14.13 15.85 16.39
N ILE A 239 -14.67 15.71 15.19
CA ILE A 239 -14.24 14.73 14.20
C ILE A 239 -14.03 15.36 12.83
N ALA A 240 -12.95 14.98 12.16
CA ALA A 240 -12.63 15.30 10.79
C ALA A 240 -12.69 14.05 9.91
N ASN A 241 -13.35 14.15 8.76
CA ASN A 241 -13.31 13.14 7.71
C ASN A 241 -12.36 13.61 6.60
N ILE A 242 -11.35 12.81 6.30
CA ILE A 242 -10.28 13.16 5.38
C ILE A 242 -10.35 12.28 4.15
N ASP A 243 -10.41 12.90 2.97
CA ASP A 243 -10.35 12.23 1.68
C ASP A 243 -8.91 11.76 1.41
N MET A 244 -8.73 10.45 1.33
CA MET A 244 -7.42 9.83 1.12
C MET A 244 -7.05 9.68 -0.36
N ARG A 245 -7.93 10.05 -1.30
CA ARG A 245 -7.63 9.97 -2.75
C ARG A 245 -6.34 10.70 -3.13
N PRO A 246 -6.11 11.97 -2.70
CA PRO A 246 -4.88 12.68 -3.06
C PRO A 246 -3.61 11.97 -2.57
N VAL A 247 -3.66 11.37 -1.38
CA VAL A 247 -2.53 10.62 -0.81
C VAL A 247 -2.31 9.31 -1.56
N LEU A 248 -3.38 8.56 -1.83
CA LEU A 248 -3.33 7.30 -2.56
C LEU A 248 -2.90 7.49 -4.02
N ASP A 249 -3.33 8.56 -4.68
CA ASP A 249 -2.93 8.88 -6.05
C ASP A 249 -1.45 9.27 -6.13
N ARG A 250 -0.93 9.98 -5.12
CA ARG A 250 0.51 10.25 -5.01
C ARG A 250 1.31 8.96 -4.85
N ILE A 251 0.85 8.03 -4.03
CA ILE A 251 1.46 6.70 -3.87
C ILE A 251 1.48 5.96 -5.21
N ARG A 252 0.34 5.91 -5.92
CA ARG A 252 0.22 5.27 -7.23
C ARG A 252 1.13 5.90 -8.29
N SER A 253 1.19 7.21 -8.35
CA SER A 253 2.03 7.94 -9.31
C SER A 253 3.53 7.68 -9.09
N THR A 254 3.97 7.64 -7.83
CA THR A 254 5.35 7.32 -7.46
C THR A 254 5.70 5.87 -7.86
N THR A 255 4.81 4.92 -7.66
CA THR A 255 5.01 3.51 -8.05
C THR A 255 5.03 3.34 -9.57
N SER A 256 4.18 4.07 -10.30
CA SER A 256 4.10 3.99 -11.76
C SER A 256 5.29 4.67 -12.47
N SER A 257 5.88 5.72 -11.90
CA SER A 257 7.09 6.35 -12.44
C SER A 257 8.30 5.42 -12.33
N GLY A 258 8.48 4.76 -11.20
CA GLY A 258 9.54 3.74 -11.01
C GLY A 258 9.47 2.61 -12.05
N ARG A 259 8.27 2.14 -12.40
CA ARG A 259 8.09 1.12 -13.44
C ARG A 259 8.43 1.62 -14.85
N ARG A 260 8.13 2.90 -15.15
CA ARG A 260 8.47 3.52 -16.44
C ARG A 260 9.98 3.73 -16.60
N ASP A 261 10.66 4.12 -15.54
CA ASP A 261 12.11 4.33 -15.56
C ASP A 261 12.86 3.00 -15.74
N LEU A 262 12.42 1.93 -15.09
CA LEU A 262 12.97 0.58 -15.30
C LEU A 262 12.79 0.11 -16.74
N ARG A 263 11.63 0.33 -17.37
CA ARG A 263 11.39 0.00 -18.77
C ARG A 263 12.30 0.80 -19.71
N ARG A 264 12.50 2.11 -19.44
CA ARG A 264 13.40 2.97 -20.23
C ARG A 264 14.86 2.54 -20.10
N GLU A 265 15.29 2.16 -18.90
CA GLU A 265 16.65 1.70 -18.67
C GLU A 265 16.92 0.33 -19.31
N CYS A 266 15.98 -0.61 -19.23
CA CYS A 266 16.06 -1.88 -19.97
C CYS A 266 16.10 -1.65 -21.50
N ALA A 267 15.26 -0.77 -22.02
CA ALA A 267 15.25 -0.44 -23.45
C ALA A 267 16.57 0.22 -23.91
N ARG A 268 17.15 1.13 -23.11
CA ARG A 268 18.47 1.73 -23.40
C ARG A 268 19.60 0.70 -23.39
N ARG A 269 19.59 -0.24 -22.45
CA ARG A 269 20.61 -1.30 -22.39
C ARG A 269 20.52 -2.24 -23.60
N LEU A 270 19.31 -2.61 -24.00
CA LEU A 270 19.08 -3.45 -25.19
C LEU A 270 19.47 -2.73 -26.49
N SER A 271 19.17 -1.43 -26.61
CA SER A 271 19.56 -0.65 -27.79
C SER A 271 21.08 -0.32 -27.84
N GLY A 272 21.73 -0.21 -26.67
CA GLY A 272 23.18 -0.04 -26.55
C GLY A 272 23.95 -1.28 -26.97
N SER A 273 23.48 -2.46 -26.61
CA SER A 273 24.05 -3.77 -27.02
C SER A 273 24.01 -3.93 -28.55
N SER A 274 22.87 -3.60 -29.18
CA SER A 274 22.72 -3.67 -30.64
C SER A 274 23.68 -2.74 -31.41
N ARG A 275 24.06 -1.59 -30.85
CA ARG A 275 25.03 -0.68 -31.48
C ARG A 275 26.47 -1.14 -31.35
N SER A 276 26.82 -1.86 -30.29
CA SER A 276 28.16 -2.47 -30.13
C SER A 276 28.37 -3.58 -31.14
N ASP A 277 27.37 -4.43 -31.37
CA ASP A 277 27.46 -5.49 -32.36
C ASP A 277 27.54 -4.97 -33.81
N ALA A 278 26.89 -3.86 -34.11
CA ALA A 278 27.01 -3.19 -35.39
C ALA A 278 28.41 -2.60 -35.63
N ARG A 279 29.06 -2.08 -34.61
CA ARG A 279 30.46 -1.58 -34.71
C ARG A 279 31.46 -2.71 -34.86
N ILE A 280 31.27 -3.85 -34.22
CA ILE A 280 32.15 -5.01 -34.38
C ILE A 280 32.05 -5.58 -35.79
N ARG A 281 30.87 -5.59 -36.45
CA ARG A 281 30.72 -6.00 -37.83
C ARG A 281 31.36 -5.07 -38.88
N LEU A 282 31.45 -3.75 -38.55
CA LEU A 282 32.09 -2.76 -39.44
C LEU A 282 33.61 -2.83 -39.41
N VAL A 283 34.21 -3.28 -38.31
CA VAL A 283 35.67 -3.46 -38.19
C VAL A 283 36.19 -4.76 -38.79
N ALA A 284 35.31 -5.75 -39.03
CA ALA A 284 35.67 -7.06 -39.60
C ALA A 284 35.60 -7.14 -41.12
N ARG A 285 35.49 -6.04 -41.91
CA ARG A 285 35.58 -6.07 -43.36
C ARG A 285 37.04 -5.98 -43.80
N PRO A 286 37.57 -6.97 -44.56
CA PRO A 286 38.92 -6.93 -45.08
C PRO A 286 39.10 -5.82 -46.13
N PRO A 287 40.29 -5.19 -46.26
CA PRO A 287 40.52 -3.98 -47.08
C PRO A 287 40.63 -4.23 -48.59
N HIS A 288 40.10 -5.33 -49.14
CA HIS A 288 40.33 -5.66 -50.57
C HIS A 288 39.15 -5.46 -51.53
N GLN A 289 38.17 -4.63 -51.19
CA GLN A 289 37.07 -4.33 -52.11
C GLN A 289 36.75 -2.83 -52.25
N LEU A 290 37.81 -2.02 -52.43
CA LEU A 290 37.69 -0.63 -52.91
C LEU A 290 38.70 -0.39 -54.05
N ALA A 291 38.51 -1.09 -55.18
CA ALA A 291 39.09 -0.76 -56.47
C ALA A 291 38.27 -1.47 -57.54
N GLN A 292 37.19 -0.81 -57.99
CA GLN A 292 36.69 -0.73 -59.38
C GLN A 292 35.57 0.31 -59.39
#